data_1db5041d50574bf0937c44a8e1cfeafa
#
_entry.id   1db5041d50574bf0937c44a8e1cfeafa
#
_cell.length_a   1.000
_cell.length_b   1.000
_cell.length_c   1.000
_cell.angle_alpha   90.00
_cell.angle_beta   90.00
_cell.angle_gamma   90.00
#
_symmetry.space_group_name_H-M   'P 1'
#
loop_
_entity.id
_entity.type
_entity.pdbx_description
1 polymer ?
#
loop_
_entity_poly.entity_id
_entity_poly.type
_entity_poly.pdbx_seq_one_letter_code
_entity_poly.pdbx_strand_id
1 'polypeptide(L)'
;NVLFASAPTANVAGFELIQAGQRDKTLGRKERPLGPARWGYVTSDEVYRGILEQQPYGVHGLVGFGANLLLAHADALRGREALAKLDFYVHIDLFMNPTAELADVVLPAASAFEREALRPGFELNQESMSHVQLRQRMVAPRGECRSDMEILFDLACRLGLGEHFWDGDIEAAYRYQLGPSGISPEDLRAQPGGIRIPLQTRYRKYAEADHGAARGFKTPTRKIELYSETMLDHGYPAL
;
A
#
# COMPACT_ATOMS: atom_id res chain seq x y z
N ASN A 1 2.78 24.81 -6.39
CA ASN A 1 2.32 23.74 -7.26
C ASN A 1 3.40 22.69 -7.50
N VAL A 2 3.73 21.94 -6.47
CA VAL A 2 4.48 20.70 -6.65
C VAL A 2 3.44 19.62 -7.01
N LEU A 3 3.05 19.58 -8.27
CA LEU A 3 2.42 18.41 -8.83
C LEU A 3 3.54 17.39 -8.98
N PHE A 4 3.55 16.41 -8.10
CA PHE A 4 4.43 15.27 -8.23
C PHE A 4 4.24 14.67 -9.64
N ALA A 5 5.24 14.82 -10.49
CA ALA A 5 5.28 13.99 -11.68
C ALA A 5 5.54 12.58 -11.15
N SER A 6 4.58 11.69 -11.30
CA SER A 6 4.85 10.28 -11.12
C SER A 6 5.90 9.90 -12.17
N ALA A 7 7.12 9.60 -11.72
CA ALA A 7 8.03 8.89 -12.59
C ALA A 7 7.37 7.54 -12.91
N PRO A 8 7.48 7.04 -14.15
CA PRO A 8 7.09 5.68 -14.46
C PRO A 8 8.11 4.73 -13.82
N THR A 9 8.08 4.62 -12.50
CA THR A 9 9.10 3.89 -11.74
C THR A 9 8.72 2.45 -11.53
N ALA A 10 7.41 2.16 -11.53
CA ALA A 10 6.97 0.80 -11.24
C ALA A 10 5.60 0.48 -11.82
N ASN A 11 5.41 -0.75 -12.21
CA ASN A 11 4.09 -1.36 -12.34
C ASN A 11 3.56 -1.73 -10.95
N VAL A 12 2.26 -1.61 -10.76
CA VAL A 12 1.57 -2.10 -9.57
C VAL A 12 0.68 -3.25 -10.02
N ALA A 13 1.08 -4.46 -9.67
CA ALA A 13 0.31 -5.67 -9.97
C ALA A 13 -0.98 -5.73 -9.12
N GLY A 14 -2.00 -6.38 -9.64
CA GLY A 14 -3.21 -6.73 -8.92
C GLY A 14 -4.38 -5.76 -9.06
N PHE A 15 -4.18 -4.53 -9.57
CA PHE A 15 -5.30 -3.63 -9.82
C PHE A 15 -6.31 -4.20 -10.83
N GLU A 16 -5.84 -4.97 -11.79
CA GLU A 16 -6.64 -5.66 -12.79
C GLU A 16 -7.50 -6.80 -12.19
N LEU A 17 -7.12 -7.30 -11.02
CA LEU A 17 -7.86 -8.35 -10.30
C LEU A 17 -9.03 -7.80 -9.50
N ILE A 18 -9.09 -6.48 -9.29
CA ILE A 18 -10.18 -5.83 -8.56
C ILE A 18 -11.40 -5.78 -9.47
N GLN A 19 -12.36 -6.66 -9.21
CA GLN A 19 -13.63 -6.69 -9.94
C GLN A 19 -14.47 -5.43 -9.70
N ALA A 20 -15.28 -5.06 -10.71
CA ALA A 20 -16.29 -4.02 -10.54
C ALA A 20 -17.20 -4.37 -9.37
N GLY A 21 -17.49 -3.41 -8.51
CA GLY A 21 -18.33 -3.59 -7.32
C GLY A 21 -17.60 -4.03 -6.04
N GLN A 22 -16.39 -4.56 -6.12
CA GLN A 22 -15.61 -4.85 -4.90
C GLN A 22 -15.25 -3.57 -4.13
N ARG A 23 -15.01 -2.47 -4.85
CA ARG A 23 -14.76 -1.16 -4.24
C ARG A 23 -15.94 -0.67 -3.41
N ASP A 24 -17.17 -1.01 -3.82
CA ASP A 24 -18.38 -0.59 -3.09
C ASP A 24 -18.60 -1.41 -1.82
N LYS A 25 -17.92 -2.55 -1.70
CA LYS A 25 -17.91 -3.39 -0.48
C LYS A 25 -16.84 -2.96 0.51
N THR A 26 -15.97 -2.00 0.17
CA THR A 26 -14.91 -1.55 1.10
C THR A 26 -15.54 -1.04 2.39
N LEU A 27 -15.06 -1.54 3.53
CA LEU A 27 -15.50 -1.13 4.86
C LEU A 27 -15.41 0.39 5.01
N GLY A 28 -16.45 1.01 5.54
CA GLY A 28 -16.53 2.45 5.76
C GLY A 28 -16.85 3.31 4.53
N ARG A 29 -16.97 2.71 3.33
CA ARG A 29 -17.19 3.49 2.11
C ARG A 29 -18.56 4.15 2.04
N LYS A 30 -19.60 3.48 2.52
CA LYS A 30 -20.98 4.02 2.53
C LYS A 30 -21.13 5.09 3.61
N GLU A 31 -20.58 4.84 4.78
CA GLU A 31 -20.68 5.72 5.94
C GLU A 31 -19.85 6.98 5.78
N ARG A 32 -18.72 6.87 5.10
CA ARG A 32 -17.75 7.95 4.89
C ARG A 32 -17.31 8.00 3.42
N PRO A 33 -18.18 8.44 2.49
CA PRO A 33 -17.93 8.37 1.05
C PRO A 33 -16.72 9.20 0.58
N LEU A 34 -16.34 10.23 1.33
CA LEU A 34 -15.14 11.04 1.10
C LEU A 34 -13.93 10.58 1.93
N GLY A 35 -14.11 9.56 2.76
CA GLY A 35 -13.10 9.03 3.67
C GLY A 35 -12.05 8.14 2.98
N PRO A 36 -11.17 7.50 3.78
CA PRO A 36 -10.06 6.66 3.29
C PRO A 36 -10.49 5.54 2.36
N ALA A 37 -11.69 4.99 2.53
CA ALA A 37 -12.24 3.92 1.70
C ALA A 37 -12.38 4.29 0.21
N ARG A 38 -12.48 5.59 -0.11
CA ARG A 38 -12.43 6.09 -1.49
C ARG A 38 -11.10 5.76 -2.18
N TRP A 39 -10.03 5.69 -1.42
CA TRP A 39 -8.66 5.44 -1.87
C TRP A 39 -8.21 3.99 -1.65
N GLY A 40 -9.12 3.12 -1.22
CA GLY A 40 -8.82 1.71 -0.93
C GLY A 40 -8.22 1.44 0.45
N TYR A 41 -8.25 2.44 1.35
CA TYR A 41 -7.80 2.27 2.73
C TYR A 41 -8.98 2.06 3.67
N VAL A 42 -8.81 1.21 4.66
CA VAL A 42 -9.81 0.96 5.71
C VAL A 42 -9.26 1.43 7.05
N THR A 43 -10.08 2.09 7.86
CA THR A 43 -9.68 2.46 9.22
C THR A 43 -9.81 1.29 10.17
N SER A 44 -9.04 1.29 11.25
CA SER A 44 -9.14 0.26 12.29
C SER A 44 -10.55 0.18 12.91
N ASP A 45 -11.20 1.32 13.12
CA ASP A 45 -12.57 1.37 13.64
C ASP A 45 -13.56 0.61 12.76
N GLU A 46 -13.45 0.75 11.45
CA GLU A 46 -14.31 0.01 10.50
C GLU A 46 -14.00 -1.50 10.50
N VAL A 47 -12.72 -1.87 10.66
CA VAL A 47 -12.34 -3.28 10.82
C VAL A 47 -12.91 -3.84 12.12
N TYR A 48 -12.75 -3.11 13.24
CA TYR A 48 -13.29 -3.54 14.53
C TYR A 48 -14.81 -3.67 14.50
N ARG A 49 -15.50 -2.76 13.81
CA ARG A 49 -16.94 -2.85 13.59
C ARG A 49 -17.33 -4.10 12.77
N GLY A 50 -16.57 -4.39 11.71
CA GLY A 50 -16.75 -5.60 10.92
C GLY A 50 -16.58 -6.89 11.73
N ILE A 51 -15.65 -6.90 12.68
CA ILE A 51 -15.42 -8.06 13.55
C ILE A 51 -16.48 -8.16 14.66
N LEU A 52 -16.69 -7.07 15.39
CA LEU A 52 -17.51 -7.07 16.62
C LEU A 52 -19.01 -7.06 16.33
N GLU A 53 -19.43 -6.27 15.35
CA GLU A 53 -20.84 -6.00 15.02
C GLU A 53 -21.29 -6.68 13.72
N GLN A 54 -20.35 -7.27 12.97
CA GLN A 54 -20.56 -7.90 11.67
C GLN A 54 -21.22 -6.96 10.65
N GLN A 55 -20.86 -5.69 10.67
CA GLN A 55 -21.40 -4.63 9.82
C GLN A 55 -20.30 -3.96 8.99
N PRO A 56 -20.55 -3.70 7.70
CA PRO A 56 -21.72 -4.12 6.88
C PRO A 56 -21.72 -5.62 6.55
N TYR A 57 -20.65 -6.32 6.92
CA TYR A 57 -20.49 -7.78 6.86
C TYR A 57 -19.47 -8.25 7.89
N GLY A 58 -19.49 -9.54 8.23
CA GLY A 58 -18.57 -10.13 9.19
C GLY A 58 -17.13 -10.22 8.65
N VAL A 59 -16.17 -9.83 9.49
CA VAL A 59 -14.74 -10.09 9.29
C VAL A 59 -14.33 -11.19 10.25
N HIS A 60 -13.97 -12.35 9.73
CA HIS A 60 -13.71 -13.56 10.49
C HIS A 60 -12.24 -13.94 10.57
N GLY A 61 -11.43 -13.52 9.60
CA GLY A 61 -10.00 -13.82 9.57
C GLY A 61 -9.15 -12.60 9.28
N LEU A 62 -7.92 -12.61 9.78
CA LEU A 62 -6.94 -11.55 9.56
C LEU A 62 -5.56 -12.15 9.30
N VAL A 63 -4.86 -11.58 8.33
CA VAL A 63 -3.41 -11.80 8.15
C VAL A 63 -2.73 -10.44 8.26
N GLY A 64 -1.97 -10.24 9.33
CA GLY A 64 -1.28 -8.98 9.62
C GLY A 64 0.21 -9.06 9.27
N PHE A 65 0.73 -8.05 8.58
CA PHE A 65 2.14 -7.90 8.25
C PHE A 65 2.73 -6.69 8.95
N GLY A 66 3.61 -6.88 9.93
CA GLY A 66 4.37 -5.83 10.59
C GLY A 66 3.51 -4.75 11.25
N ALA A 67 2.33 -5.11 11.76
CA ALA A 67 1.34 -4.16 12.23
C ALA A 67 1.03 -4.35 13.73
N ASN A 68 1.59 -3.51 14.58
CA ASN A 68 1.18 -3.48 15.97
C ASN A 68 -0.10 -2.65 16.16
N LEU A 69 -1.24 -3.24 15.77
CA LEU A 69 -2.55 -2.57 15.73
C LEU A 69 -2.96 -2.00 17.09
N LEU A 70 -2.72 -2.73 18.17
CA LEU A 70 -3.09 -2.31 19.52
C LEU A 70 -2.32 -1.07 20.00
N LEU A 71 -1.12 -0.86 19.49
CA LEU A 71 -0.29 0.29 19.84
C LEU A 71 -0.44 1.44 18.85
N ALA A 72 -0.60 1.12 17.57
CA ALA A 72 -0.59 2.11 16.48
C ALA A 72 -1.95 2.76 16.22
N HIS A 73 -3.04 2.14 16.63
CA HIS A 73 -4.40 2.62 16.36
C HIS A 73 -5.12 3.07 17.64
N ALA A 74 -6.12 3.93 17.46
CA ALA A 74 -6.97 4.39 18.54
C ALA A 74 -7.84 3.25 19.10
N ASP A 75 -8.23 3.39 20.38
CA ASP A 75 -9.09 2.47 21.10
C ASP A 75 -8.50 1.04 21.21
N ALA A 76 -7.36 0.93 21.88
CA ALA A 76 -6.66 -0.35 22.09
C ALA A 76 -7.51 -1.40 22.81
N LEU A 77 -8.46 -1.00 23.66
CA LEU A 77 -9.35 -1.94 24.36
C LEU A 77 -10.33 -2.58 23.39
N ARG A 78 -10.98 -1.77 22.55
CA ARG A 78 -11.86 -2.27 21.48
C ARG A 78 -11.08 -3.09 20.47
N GLY A 79 -9.87 -2.68 20.12
CA GLY A 79 -8.97 -3.44 19.26
C GLY A 79 -8.66 -4.82 19.80
N ARG A 80 -8.34 -4.92 21.09
CA ARG A 80 -8.08 -6.20 21.78
C ARG A 80 -9.32 -7.10 21.76
N GLU A 81 -10.49 -6.54 22.07
CA GLU A 81 -11.76 -7.28 22.00
C GLU A 81 -12.03 -7.79 20.58
N ALA A 82 -11.83 -6.96 19.58
CA ALA A 82 -12.04 -7.32 18.18
C ALA A 82 -11.09 -8.45 17.74
N LEU A 83 -9.79 -8.27 17.95
CA LEU A 83 -8.80 -9.28 17.53
C LEU A 83 -9.00 -10.62 18.25
N ALA A 84 -9.41 -10.62 19.53
CA ALA A 84 -9.71 -11.83 20.28
C ALA A 84 -10.99 -12.55 19.81
N LYS A 85 -11.83 -11.88 19.02
CA LYS A 85 -13.07 -12.45 18.44
C LYS A 85 -12.90 -13.02 17.05
N LEU A 86 -11.75 -12.85 16.41
CA LEU A 86 -11.49 -13.44 15.10
C LEU A 86 -11.52 -14.97 15.18
N ASP A 87 -12.07 -15.60 14.16
CA ASP A 87 -12.07 -17.06 14.03
C ASP A 87 -10.65 -17.58 13.71
N PHE A 88 -9.85 -16.77 13.04
CA PHE A 88 -8.45 -17.10 12.72
C PHE A 88 -7.61 -15.86 12.49
N TYR A 89 -6.48 -15.75 13.16
CA TYR A 89 -5.55 -14.64 13.05
C TYR A 89 -4.11 -15.12 12.84
N VAL A 90 -3.49 -14.73 11.74
CA VAL A 90 -2.07 -14.92 11.46
C VAL A 90 -1.35 -13.59 11.58
N HIS A 91 -0.28 -13.54 12.34
CA HIS A 91 0.56 -12.35 12.48
C HIS A 91 1.98 -12.62 11.98
N ILE A 92 2.50 -11.73 11.15
CA ILE A 92 3.85 -11.79 10.59
C ILE A 92 4.60 -10.58 11.10
N ASP A 93 5.60 -10.76 11.97
CA ASP A 93 6.34 -9.64 12.57
C ASP A 93 7.76 -10.05 12.96
N LEU A 94 8.59 -9.03 13.23
CA LEU A 94 9.94 -9.17 13.78
C LEU A 94 9.94 -9.47 15.27
N PHE A 95 8.90 -9.01 15.98
CA PHE A 95 8.81 -9.06 17.43
C PHE A 95 7.47 -9.61 17.89
N MET A 96 7.50 -10.34 19.00
CA MET A 96 6.29 -10.72 19.71
C MET A 96 5.75 -9.48 20.46
N ASN A 97 4.96 -8.67 19.74
CA ASN A 97 4.30 -7.50 20.29
C ASN A 97 2.89 -7.84 20.81
N PRO A 98 2.23 -6.93 21.57
CA PRO A 98 0.91 -7.21 22.16
C PRO A 98 -0.19 -7.57 21.15
N THR A 99 -0.05 -7.20 19.89
CA THR A 99 -0.97 -7.59 18.81
C THR A 99 -0.69 -9.01 18.35
N ALA A 100 0.60 -9.38 18.22
CA ALA A 100 1.03 -10.73 17.87
C ALA A 100 0.62 -11.77 18.92
N GLU A 101 0.58 -11.39 20.21
CA GLU A 101 0.16 -12.26 21.30
C GLU A 101 -1.31 -12.71 21.20
N LEU A 102 -2.12 -12.04 20.39
CA LEU A 102 -3.52 -12.42 20.14
C LEU A 102 -3.69 -13.31 18.90
N ALA A 103 -2.63 -13.57 18.16
CA ALA A 103 -2.70 -14.37 16.93
C ALA A 103 -2.70 -15.87 17.24
N ASP A 104 -3.44 -16.66 16.45
CA ASP A 104 -3.40 -18.12 16.46
C ASP A 104 -2.08 -18.65 15.93
N VAL A 105 -1.49 -17.95 14.95
CA VAL A 105 -0.22 -18.30 14.33
C VAL A 105 0.64 -17.05 14.19
N VAL A 106 1.89 -17.11 14.65
CA VAL A 106 2.89 -16.06 14.42
C VAL A 106 3.99 -16.61 13.52
N LEU A 107 4.22 -15.92 12.38
CA LEU A 107 5.29 -16.26 11.46
C LEU A 107 6.43 -15.25 11.64
N PRO A 108 7.67 -15.72 11.89
CA PRO A 108 8.80 -14.83 12.10
C PRO A 108 9.24 -14.18 10.79
N ALA A 109 9.20 -12.84 10.76
CA ALA A 109 9.65 -12.06 9.62
C ALA A 109 11.17 -11.83 9.65
N ALA A 110 11.79 -11.83 8.47
CA ALA A 110 13.17 -11.43 8.32
C ALA A 110 13.31 -9.91 8.43
N SER A 111 14.31 -9.46 9.17
CA SER A 111 14.64 -8.05 9.35
C SER A 111 15.10 -7.41 8.03
N ALA A 112 15.21 -6.07 8.05
CA ALA A 112 15.71 -5.30 6.91
C ALA A 112 17.11 -5.72 6.46
N PHE A 113 17.94 -6.25 7.34
CA PHE A 113 19.29 -6.71 7.03
C PHE A 113 19.37 -8.15 6.52
N GLU A 114 18.34 -8.93 6.78
CA GLU A 114 18.25 -10.35 6.46
C GLU A 114 17.54 -10.64 5.14
N ARG A 115 17.00 -9.62 4.48
CA ARG A 115 16.28 -9.77 3.21
C ARG A 115 16.66 -8.73 2.17
N GLU A 116 16.53 -9.09 0.91
CA GLU A 116 16.54 -8.15 -0.20
C GLU A 116 15.17 -7.43 -0.27
N ALA A 117 15.16 -6.17 -0.67
CA ALA A 117 13.92 -5.43 -0.84
C ALA A 117 14.05 -4.34 -1.91
N LEU A 118 13.16 -4.38 -2.88
CA LEU A 118 13.04 -3.36 -3.92
C LEU A 118 12.24 -2.16 -3.41
N ARG A 119 12.76 -0.96 -3.65
CA ARG A 119 12.07 0.29 -3.40
C ARG A 119 12.07 1.17 -4.66
N PRO A 120 10.99 1.14 -5.45
CA PRO A 120 10.87 1.99 -6.63
C PRO A 120 10.29 3.35 -6.25
N GLY A 121 11.17 4.28 -5.86
CA GLY A 121 10.80 5.63 -5.43
C GLY A 121 10.45 5.77 -3.95
N PHE A 122 10.49 7.02 -3.48
CA PHE A 122 10.16 7.41 -2.11
C PHE A 122 9.22 8.61 -2.14
N GLU A 123 8.10 8.56 -1.45
CA GLU A 123 7.02 9.54 -1.53
C GLU A 123 7.26 10.85 -0.75
N LEU A 124 8.49 11.36 -0.74
CA LEU A 124 8.83 12.58 -0.01
C LEU A 124 8.82 13.82 -0.90
N ASN A 125 9.43 13.73 -2.06
CA ASN A 125 9.51 14.80 -3.06
C ASN A 125 9.76 14.21 -4.45
N GLN A 126 9.79 15.06 -5.47
CA GLN A 126 9.96 14.63 -6.85
C GLN A 126 11.31 13.92 -7.09
N GLU A 127 12.36 14.39 -6.46
CA GLU A 127 13.71 13.82 -6.60
C GLU A 127 13.76 12.41 -5.99
N SER A 128 13.19 12.25 -4.79
CA SER A 128 13.12 10.93 -4.13
C SER A 128 12.19 9.95 -4.84
N MET A 129 11.14 10.45 -5.52
CA MET A 129 10.29 9.63 -6.37
C MET A 129 11.02 9.07 -7.59
N SER A 130 12.10 9.71 -8.04
CA SER A 130 12.93 9.25 -9.16
C SER A 130 14.01 8.25 -8.76
N HIS A 131 14.21 8.02 -7.47
CA HIS A 131 15.24 7.15 -6.95
C HIS A 131 14.73 5.72 -6.78
N VAL A 132 15.37 4.79 -7.48
CA VAL A 132 15.06 3.35 -7.40
C VAL A 132 16.23 2.66 -6.70
N GLN A 133 15.95 1.86 -5.71
CA GLN A 133 16.96 1.17 -4.93
C GLN A 133 16.56 -0.29 -4.65
N LEU A 134 17.53 -1.17 -4.73
CA LEU A 134 17.42 -2.55 -4.25
C LEU A 134 18.36 -2.72 -3.06
N ARG A 135 17.78 -2.81 -1.87
CA ARG A 135 18.57 -3.11 -0.68
C ARG A 135 18.93 -4.58 -0.68
N GLN A 136 20.20 -4.87 -0.75
CA GLN A 136 20.71 -6.24 -0.73
C GLN A 136 20.67 -6.81 0.69
N ARG A 137 20.54 -8.13 0.77
CA ARG A 137 20.67 -8.85 2.03
C ARG A 137 22.11 -8.77 2.53
N MET A 138 22.30 -8.38 3.79
CA MET A 138 23.60 -8.20 4.43
C MET A 138 24.03 -9.39 5.29
N VAL A 139 23.05 -10.07 5.90
CA VAL A 139 23.27 -11.23 6.78
C VAL A 139 22.25 -12.33 6.47
N ALA A 140 22.56 -13.55 6.80
CA ALA A 140 21.62 -14.64 6.67
C ALA A 140 20.45 -14.50 7.65
N PRO A 141 19.20 -14.86 7.26
CA PRO A 141 18.09 -14.91 8.19
C PRO A 141 18.38 -15.83 9.37
N ARG A 142 17.90 -15.45 10.55
CA ARG A 142 18.04 -16.26 11.75
C ARG A 142 16.86 -17.22 11.92
N GLY A 143 17.15 -18.46 12.34
CA GLY A 143 16.13 -19.45 12.60
C GLY A 143 15.22 -19.67 11.40
N GLU A 144 13.92 -19.59 11.60
CA GLU A 144 12.91 -19.81 10.57
C GLU A 144 12.40 -18.50 9.94
N CYS A 145 13.09 -17.36 10.18
CA CYS A 145 12.68 -16.07 9.62
C CYS A 145 12.72 -16.08 8.09
N ARG A 146 11.64 -15.57 7.50
CA ARG A 146 11.50 -15.39 6.03
C ARG A 146 11.06 -13.95 5.74
N SER A 147 11.38 -13.45 4.57
CA SER A 147 10.87 -12.13 4.15
C SER A 147 9.35 -12.18 3.94
N ASP A 148 8.70 -11.02 4.11
CA ASP A 148 7.26 -10.88 3.85
C ASP A 148 6.90 -11.36 2.44
N MET A 149 7.76 -11.08 1.44
CA MET A 149 7.57 -11.51 0.06
C MET A 149 7.62 -13.03 -0.07
N GLU A 150 8.61 -13.70 0.54
CA GLU A 150 8.71 -15.17 0.52
C GLU A 150 7.51 -15.83 1.19
N ILE A 151 7.04 -15.26 2.32
CA ILE A 151 5.85 -15.76 3.02
C ILE A 151 4.60 -15.58 2.14
N LEU A 152 4.42 -14.38 1.58
CA LEU A 152 3.24 -14.07 0.76
C LEU A 152 3.19 -14.90 -0.52
N PHE A 153 4.30 -15.04 -1.23
CA PHE A 153 4.37 -15.79 -2.48
C PHE A 153 4.17 -17.30 -2.26
N ASP A 154 4.77 -17.86 -1.21
CA ASP A 154 4.55 -19.27 -0.83
C ASP A 154 3.07 -19.51 -0.43
N LEU A 155 2.49 -18.62 0.37
CA LEU A 155 1.07 -18.70 0.73
C LEU A 155 0.16 -18.63 -0.51
N ALA A 156 0.42 -17.70 -1.42
CA ALA A 156 -0.34 -17.56 -2.66
C ALA A 156 -0.28 -18.84 -3.52
N CYS A 157 0.91 -19.42 -3.68
CA CYS A 157 1.06 -20.70 -4.42
C CYS A 157 0.28 -21.85 -3.75
N ARG A 158 0.33 -21.96 -2.42
CA ARG A 158 -0.42 -22.97 -1.67
C ARG A 158 -1.94 -22.80 -1.76
N LEU A 159 -2.40 -21.58 -1.95
CA LEU A 159 -3.83 -21.25 -2.14
C LEU A 159 -4.29 -21.40 -3.61
N GLY A 160 -3.43 -21.83 -4.50
CA GLY A 160 -3.74 -21.99 -5.94
C GLY A 160 -3.74 -20.66 -6.71
N LEU A 161 -3.11 -19.63 -6.18
CA LEU A 161 -2.99 -18.30 -6.79
C LEU A 161 -1.62 -18.05 -7.42
N GLY A 162 -0.82 -19.11 -7.63
CA GLY A 162 0.56 -19.02 -8.11
C GLY A 162 0.71 -18.22 -9.39
N GLU A 163 -0.20 -18.39 -10.37
CA GLU A 163 -0.17 -17.67 -11.65
C GLU A 163 -0.17 -16.14 -11.49
N HIS A 164 -0.80 -15.61 -10.42
CA HIS A 164 -0.85 -14.18 -10.10
C HIS A 164 0.39 -13.72 -9.33
N PHE A 165 1.23 -14.65 -8.89
CA PHE A 165 2.44 -14.41 -8.10
C PHE A 165 3.67 -15.03 -8.76
N TRP A 166 3.70 -15.09 -10.11
CA TRP A 166 4.81 -15.64 -10.91
C TRP A 166 5.27 -17.02 -10.40
N ASP A 167 4.32 -17.85 -9.96
CA ASP A 167 4.60 -19.20 -9.41
C ASP A 167 5.65 -19.20 -8.29
N GLY A 168 5.72 -18.11 -7.51
CA GLY A 168 6.66 -17.95 -6.42
C GLY A 168 7.96 -17.22 -6.80
N ASP A 169 8.14 -16.85 -8.06
CA ASP A 169 9.36 -16.17 -8.53
C ASP A 169 9.35 -14.67 -8.19
N ILE A 170 10.00 -14.33 -7.08
CA ILE A 170 10.14 -12.93 -6.62
C ILE A 170 11.00 -12.11 -7.58
N GLU A 171 11.96 -12.73 -8.25
CA GLU A 171 12.81 -12.04 -9.23
C GLU A 171 12.00 -11.60 -10.45
N ALA A 172 11.09 -12.44 -10.95
CA ALA A 172 10.16 -12.09 -12.01
C ALA A 172 9.23 -10.94 -11.59
N ALA A 173 8.77 -10.94 -10.34
CA ALA A 173 7.99 -9.83 -9.80
C ALA A 173 8.77 -8.51 -9.75
N TYR A 174 10.04 -8.53 -9.38
CA TYR A 174 10.89 -7.33 -9.42
C TYR A 174 11.07 -6.83 -10.85
N ARG A 175 11.31 -7.72 -11.82
CA ARG A 175 11.40 -7.33 -13.24
C ARG A 175 10.10 -6.72 -13.75
N TYR A 176 8.96 -7.28 -13.39
CA TYR A 176 7.66 -6.71 -13.73
C TYR A 176 7.49 -5.31 -13.15
N GLN A 177 7.78 -5.13 -11.85
CA GLN A 177 7.69 -3.83 -11.20
C GLN A 177 8.60 -2.79 -11.86
N LEU A 178 9.82 -3.16 -12.21
CA LEU A 178 10.82 -2.27 -12.79
C LEU A 178 10.60 -2.00 -14.30
N GLY A 179 9.74 -2.77 -14.96
CA GLY A 179 9.52 -2.68 -16.41
C GLY A 179 9.39 -1.25 -16.97
N PRO A 180 8.56 -0.36 -16.38
CA PRO A 180 8.42 1.01 -16.89
C PRO A 180 9.69 1.85 -16.78
N SER A 181 10.63 1.52 -15.91
CA SER A 181 11.87 2.27 -15.71
C SER A 181 12.99 1.84 -16.66
N GLY A 182 12.89 0.64 -17.24
CA GLY A 182 13.97 0.01 -18.01
C GLY A 182 15.19 -0.40 -17.18
N ILE A 183 15.08 -0.37 -15.85
CA ILE A 183 16.14 -0.79 -14.92
C ILE A 183 15.93 -2.26 -14.58
N SER A 184 17.01 -3.05 -14.55
CA SER A 184 16.96 -4.44 -14.11
C SER A 184 17.34 -4.60 -12.62
N PRO A 185 16.94 -5.67 -11.96
CA PRO A 185 17.43 -5.98 -10.61
C PRO A 185 18.95 -6.13 -10.55
N GLU A 186 19.59 -6.63 -11.61
CA GLU A 186 21.04 -6.73 -11.74
C GLU A 186 21.72 -5.37 -11.74
N ASP A 187 21.17 -4.40 -12.47
CA ASP A 187 21.68 -3.03 -12.49
C ASP A 187 21.67 -2.42 -11.07
N LEU A 188 20.59 -2.67 -10.33
CA LEU A 188 20.45 -2.19 -8.96
C LEU A 188 21.39 -2.89 -7.98
N ARG A 189 21.65 -4.18 -8.17
CA ARG A 189 22.64 -4.92 -7.36
C ARG A 189 24.07 -4.44 -7.63
N ALA A 190 24.35 -4.07 -8.88
CA ALA A 190 25.64 -3.46 -9.24
C ALA A 190 25.80 -2.03 -8.70
N GLN A 191 24.70 -1.36 -8.37
CA GLN A 191 24.68 0.02 -7.87
C GLN A 191 23.94 0.12 -6.52
N PRO A 192 24.55 -0.26 -5.40
CA PRO A 192 23.88 -0.29 -4.08
C PRO A 192 23.33 1.07 -3.62
N GLY A 193 23.89 2.17 -4.14
CA GLY A 193 23.39 3.52 -3.91
C GLY A 193 22.06 3.83 -4.61
N GLY A 194 21.59 2.92 -5.46
CA GLY A 194 20.40 3.09 -6.28
C GLY A 194 20.63 3.85 -7.59
N ILE A 195 19.62 3.86 -8.42
CA ILE A 195 19.65 4.52 -9.73
C ILE A 195 18.57 5.61 -9.75
N ARG A 196 18.92 6.78 -10.25
CA ARG A 196 17.97 7.88 -10.45
C ARG A 196 17.43 7.88 -11.87
N ILE A 197 16.12 7.90 -11.99
CA ILE A 197 15.43 8.08 -13.27
C ILE A 197 15.31 9.57 -13.52
N PRO A 198 15.82 10.09 -14.65
CA PRO A 198 15.71 11.52 -14.96
C PRO A 198 14.24 11.94 -15.03
N LEU A 199 13.85 12.92 -14.24
CA LEU A 199 12.52 13.52 -14.29
C LEU A 199 12.57 14.88 -14.96
N GLN A 200 11.67 15.08 -15.91
CA GLN A 200 11.42 16.42 -16.45
C GLN A 200 10.44 17.17 -15.56
N THR A 201 10.96 18.09 -14.74
CA THR A 201 10.11 18.95 -13.91
C THR A 201 9.49 20.04 -14.77
N ARG A 202 8.16 20.06 -14.82
CA ARG A 202 7.39 21.11 -15.51
C ARG A 202 6.80 22.03 -14.46
N TYR A 203 7.32 23.25 -14.39
CA TYR A 203 6.79 24.30 -13.53
C TYR A 203 5.61 24.99 -14.18
N ARG A 204 4.68 25.51 -13.36
CA ARG A 204 3.53 26.32 -13.80
C ARG A 204 2.69 25.65 -14.88
N LYS A 205 2.49 24.35 -14.82
CA LYS A 205 1.65 23.60 -15.77
C LYS A 205 0.27 24.21 -15.98
N TYR A 206 -0.28 24.86 -14.95
CA TYR A 206 -1.56 25.55 -15.04
C TYR A 206 -1.58 26.76 -16.00
N ALA A 207 -0.41 27.34 -16.27
CA ALA A 207 -0.26 28.49 -17.18
C ALA A 207 0.03 28.07 -18.63
N GLU A 208 0.30 26.79 -18.89
CA GLU A 208 0.54 26.27 -20.23
C GLU A 208 -0.71 26.44 -21.10
N ALA A 209 -0.51 26.75 -22.40
CA ALA A 209 -1.60 26.81 -23.33
C ALA A 209 -2.18 25.42 -23.63
N ASP A 210 -3.50 25.33 -23.59
CA ASP A 210 -4.26 24.15 -23.93
C ASP A 210 -5.46 24.60 -24.78
N HIS A 211 -5.43 24.28 -26.07
CA HIS A 211 -6.43 24.74 -27.03
C HIS A 211 -6.70 26.25 -27.04
N GLY A 212 -5.64 27.08 -26.93
CA GLY A 212 -5.73 28.53 -26.96
C GLY A 212 -6.09 29.24 -25.66
N ALA A 213 -6.29 28.50 -24.57
CA ALA A 213 -6.51 29.03 -23.22
C ALA A 213 -5.48 28.48 -22.22
N ALA A 214 -5.33 29.08 -21.07
CA ALA A 214 -4.54 28.50 -20.00
C ALA A 214 -5.17 27.17 -19.53
N ARG A 215 -4.35 26.13 -19.37
CA ARG A 215 -4.78 24.80 -18.93
C ARG A 215 -5.53 24.85 -17.57
N GLY A 216 -5.04 25.69 -16.66
CA GLY A 216 -5.57 25.79 -15.31
C GLY A 216 -5.28 24.55 -14.45
N PHE A 217 -6.03 24.42 -13.38
CA PHE A 217 -5.97 23.29 -12.45
C PHE A 217 -6.94 22.18 -12.87
N LYS A 218 -6.74 20.96 -12.33
CA LYS A 218 -7.67 19.83 -12.53
C LYS A 218 -8.88 19.97 -11.61
N THR A 219 -9.62 21.06 -11.75
CA THR A 219 -10.84 21.37 -11.02
C THR A 219 -11.94 21.77 -12.02
N PRO A 220 -13.22 21.68 -11.69
CA PRO A 220 -14.32 22.10 -12.56
C PRO A 220 -14.15 23.52 -13.11
N THR A 221 -13.71 24.47 -12.27
CA THR A 221 -13.50 25.86 -12.65
C THR A 221 -12.15 26.13 -13.31
N ARG A 222 -11.25 25.15 -13.38
CA ARG A 222 -9.84 25.29 -13.77
C ARG A 222 -9.02 26.23 -12.90
N LYS A 223 -9.56 26.68 -11.77
CA LYS A 223 -8.91 27.54 -10.77
C LYS A 223 -8.63 26.74 -9.49
N ILE A 224 -7.90 27.34 -8.56
CA ILE A 224 -7.86 26.83 -7.18
C ILE A 224 -9.25 27.05 -6.58
N GLU A 225 -9.87 25.97 -6.16
CA GLU A 225 -11.20 26.02 -5.53
C GLU A 225 -11.03 25.99 -4.01
N LEU A 226 -11.56 27.01 -3.36
CA LEU A 226 -11.63 27.11 -1.89
C LEU A 226 -13.01 26.64 -1.38
N TYR A 227 -13.98 26.57 -2.26
CA TYR A 227 -15.32 26.09 -2.00
C TYR A 227 -15.52 24.72 -2.65
N SER A 228 -15.96 23.75 -1.89
CA SER A 228 -16.11 22.36 -2.37
C SER A 228 -17.57 21.96 -2.53
N GLU A 229 -18.06 21.97 -3.75
CA GLU A 229 -19.40 21.43 -4.08
C GLU A 229 -19.49 19.95 -3.69
N THR A 230 -18.43 19.18 -3.88
CA THR A 230 -18.37 17.77 -3.48
C THR A 230 -18.62 17.56 -1.99
N MET A 231 -18.14 18.46 -1.14
CA MET A 231 -18.43 18.41 0.30
C MET A 231 -19.92 18.65 0.57
N LEU A 232 -20.51 19.64 -0.10
CA LEU A 232 -21.95 19.93 0.03
C LEU A 232 -22.83 18.76 -0.43
N ASP A 233 -22.51 18.15 -1.57
CA ASP A 233 -23.25 17.00 -2.13
C ASP A 233 -23.29 15.81 -1.15
N HIS A 234 -22.32 15.77 -0.22
CA HIS A 234 -22.23 14.76 0.83
C HIS A 234 -22.65 15.25 2.21
N GLY A 235 -23.27 16.44 2.30
CA GLY A 235 -23.79 16.98 3.55
C GLY A 235 -22.74 17.59 4.49
N TYR A 236 -21.53 17.87 3.99
CA TYR A 236 -20.47 18.53 4.76
C TYR A 236 -20.39 20.03 4.44
N PRO A 237 -19.85 20.87 5.35
CA PRO A 237 -19.57 22.26 5.02
C PRO A 237 -18.63 22.37 3.81
N ALA A 238 -18.89 23.34 2.91
CA ALA A 238 -18.08 23.57 1.72
C ALA A 238 -16.74 24.29 2.01
N LEU A 239 -16.63 24.90 3.18
CA LEU A 239 -15.48 25.65 3.72
C LEU A 239 -15.16 25.15 5.12
#